data_293629067499dc73d3fb201b37520893
#
_entry.id   293629067499dc73d3fb201b37520893
#
_cell.length_a   1.000
_cell.length_b   1.000
_cell.length_c   1.000
_cell.angle_alpha   90.00
_cell.angle_beta   90.00
_cell.angle_gamma   90.00
#
_symmetry.space_group_name_H-M   'P 1'
#
loop_
_entity.id
_entity.type
_entity.pdbx_description
1 polymer ?
#
loop_
_entity_poly.entity_id
_entity_poly.type
_entity_poly.pdbx_seq_one_letter_code
_entity_poly.pdbx_strand_id
1 'polypeptide(L)'
;MTVTQQQARVYMSSRESGDKQVTASARAGVSVRTGRRLEKQGEYRRAQRYWRTHQDVFEEVWIDDVVPLLTGDDDIPATLLLEYLQRQHPEKFRDTHLRTLQRRLKHWRATQGPDREVMFLQKHEPGRLGLSDFTELKRVKVTIRGEELRHRLYHFRLAYSGYCSLKVVLGGESYAALAEGLTQALSRLGGTPQEHRTDSVSAAYRNLSQAEADDITERYKSLCKHYGMKPTRNNRGCGHENGSIESSHGHMKRRVRTALKLRGSTDFDSVDDYRIFIDGVARAINKARRDKILEEKRVLR
;
A
#
# COMPACT_ATOMS: atom_id res chain seq x y z
N MET A 1 -34.47 14.95 1.35
CA MET A 1 -33.56 15.55 0.36
C MET A 1 -33.33 17.01 0.71
N THR A 2 -32.08 17.47 0.66
CA THR A 2 -31.74 18.88 0.92
C THR A 2 -31.81 19.63 -0.40
N VAL A 3 -32.59 20.74 -0.45
CA VAL A 3 -32.71 21.59 -1.64
C VAL A 3 -31.35 22.22 -1.95
N THR A 4 -30.98 22.28 -3.21
CA THR A 4 -29.77 22.98 -3.66
C THR A 4 -30.06 24.45 -3.94
N GLN A 5 -29.05 25.31 -3.89
CA GLN A 5 -29.19 26.72 -4.23
C GLN A 5 -29.70 26.91 -5.66
N GLN A 6 -29.27 26.07 -6.60
CA GLN A 6 -29.73 26.09 -7.99
C GLN A 6 -31.22 25.77 -8.11
N GLN A 7 -31.71 24.73 -7.40
CA GLN A 7 -33.14 24.40 -7.37
C GLN A 7 -33.98 25.54 -6.80
N ALA A 8 -33.50 26.19 -5.73
CA ALA A 8 -34.19 27.32 -5.15
C ALA A 8 -34.27 28.52 -6.15
N ARG A 9 -33.17 28.84 -6.86
CA ARG A 9 -33.15 29.87 -7.89
C ARG A 9 -34.12 29.56 -9.05
N VAL A 10 -34.09 28.33 -9.58
CA VAL A 10 -35.00 27.93 -10.65
C VAL A 10 -36.46 28.02 -10.21
N TYR A 11 -36.78 27.65 -8.97
CA TYR A 11 -38.13 27.79 -8.41
C TYR A 11 -38.56 29.25 -8.33
N MET A 12 -37.74 30.11 -7.74
CA MET A 12 -38.09 31.54 -7.56
C MET A 12 -38.22 32.25 -8.90
N SER A 13 -37.31 32.07 -9.84
CA SER A 13 -37.40 32.65 -11.19
C SER A 13 -38.65 32.19 -11.95
N SER A 14 -39.03 30.90 -11.82
CA SER A 14 -40.27 30.39 -12.42
C SER A 14 -41.50 31.02 -11.80
N ARG A 15 -41.51 31.28 -10.48
CA ARG A 15 -42.60 32.02 -9.79
C ARG A 15 -42.68 33.50 -10.21
N GLU A 16 -41.54 34.18 -10.34
CA GLU A 16 -41.44 35.53 -10.84
C GLU A 16 -41.96 35.68 -12.27
N SER A 17 -41.79 34.64 -13.10
CA SER A 17 -42.34 34.55 -14.45
C SER A 17 -43.85 34.24 -14.50
N GLY A 18 -44.52 34.13 -13.35
CA GLY A 18 -45.97 33.92 -13.25
C GLY A 18 -46.44 32.47 -13.25
N ASP A 19 -45.53 31.50 -13.23
CA ASP A 19 -45.88 30.07 -13.17
C ASP A 19 -46.61 29.72 -11.89
N LYS A 20 -47.57 28.77 -11.95
CA LYS A 20 -48.22 28.22 -10.77
C LYS A 20 -47.22 27.48 -9.90
N GLN A 21 -47.46 27.40 -8.57
CA GLN A 21 -46.57 26.70 -7.63
C GLN A 21 -46.28 25.28 -8.03
N VAL A 22 -47.24 24.57 -8.59
CA VAL A 22 -47.07 23.18 -9.07
C VAL A 22 -46.07 23.13 -10.24
N THR A 23 -46.23 24.03 -11.20
CA THR A 23 -45.34 24.09 -12.38
C THR A 23 -43.93 24.52 -12.00
N ALA A 24 -43.76 25.56 -11.15
CA ALA A 24 -42.47 26.00 -10.66
C ALA A 24 -41.76 24.92 -9.84
N SER A 25 -42.50 24.16 -9.03
CA SER A 25 -41.94 23.05 -8.25
C SER A 25 -41.47 21.92 -9.15
N ALA A 26 -42.22 21.57 -10.19
CA ALA A 26 -41.85 20.55 -11.17
C ALA A 26 -40.58 20.94 -11.93
N ARG A 27 -40.50 22.20 -12.41
CA ARG A 27 -39.31 22.72 -13.10
C ARG A 27 -38.06 22.71 -12.23
N ALA A 28 -38.19 23.04 -10.95
CA ALA A 28 -37.10 23.03 -9.99
C ALA A 28 -36.73 21.65 -9.46
N GLY A 29 -37.51 20.61 -9.76
CA GLY A 29 -37.31 19.26 -9.22
C GLY A 29 -37.49 19.20 -7.70
N VAL A 30 -38.43 19.98 -7.15
CA VAL A 30 -38.75 20.02 -5.70
C VAL A 30 -40.23 19.75 -5.47
N SER A 31 -40.58 19.29 -4.26
CA SER A 31 -42.01 19.13 -3.92
C SER A 31 -42.70 20.51 -3.75
N VAL A 32 -44.01 20.56 -4.01
CA VAL A 32 -44.83 21.76 -3.80
C VAL A 32 -44.73 22.29 -2.36
N ARG A 33 -44.66 21.40 -1.37
CA ARG A 33 -44.43 21.76 0.05
C ARG A 33 -43.08 22.48 0.23
N THR A 34 -42.04 22.03 -0.50
CA THR A 34 -40.72 22.65 -0.49
C THR A 34 -40.75 24.02 -1.16
N GLY A 35 -41.46 24.15 -2.30
CA GLY A 35 -41.66 25.43 -2.98
C GLY A 35 -42.35 26.44 -2.08
N ARG A 36 -43.45 26.11 -1.41
CA ARG A 36 -44.11 26.98 -0.43
C ARG A 36 -43.21 27.44 0.70
N ARG A 37 -42.32 26.56 1.16
CA ARG A 37 -41.34 26.91 2.20
C ARG A 37 -40.30 27.91 1.67
N LEU A 38 -39.86 27.79 0.43
CA LEU A 38 -38.90 28.70 -0.20
C LEU A 38 -39.54 30.11 -0.35
N GLU A 39 -40.83 30.22 -0.79
CA GLU A 39 -41.57 31.47 -0.84
C GLU A 39 -41.69 32.16 0.52
N LYS A 40 -41.99 31.38 1.55
CA LYS A 40 -42.12 31.90 2.91
C LYS A 40 -40.81 32.42 3.51
N GLN A 41 -39.66 31.87 3.07
CA GLN A 41 -38.34 32.22 3.59
C GLN A 41 -37.69 33.39 2.86
N GLY A 42 -38.22 33.83 1.69
CA GLY A 42 -37.76 34.98 0.89
C GLY A 42 -36.41 34.79 0.23
N GLU A 43 -35.43 34.28 0.90
CA GLU A 43 -34.10 33.90 0.40
C GLU A 43 -33.73 32.47 0.82
N TYR A 44 -33.10 31.75 -0.09
CA TYR A 44 -32.52 30.46 0.26
C TYR A 44 -31.28 30.68 1.12
N ARG A 45 -31.45 30.62 2.43
CA ARG A 45 -30.32 30.51 3.36
C ARG A 45 -30.04 29.03 3.62
N ARG A 46 -28.90 28.54 3.13
CA ARG A 46 -28.39 27.25 3.53
C ARG A 46 -28.21 27.30 5.04
N ALA A 47 -29.03 26.54 5.79
CA ALA A 47 -28.83 26.43 7.23
C ALA A 47 -27.37 26.01 7.47
N GLN A 48 -26.57 26.91 8.02
CA GLN A 48 -25.24 26.53 8.50
C GLN A 48 -25.43 25.49 9.60
N ARG A 49 -25.23 24.23 9.25
CA ARG A 49 -25.22 23.18 10.23
C ARG A 49 -23.93 23.32 11.04
N TYR A 50 -24.05 23.89 12.23
CA TYR A 50 -22.95 23.88 13.21
C TYR A 50 -22.76 22.45 13.71
N TRP A 51 -21.92 21.69 13.01
CA TRP A 51 -21.53 20.34 13.41
C TRP A 51 -20.48 20.33 14.53
N ARG A 52 -19.85 21.45 14.78
CA ARG A 52 -18.80 21.58 15.79
C ARG A 52 -19.37 22.20 17.05
N THR A 53 -19.82 21.34 17.96
CA THR A 53 -20.18 21.73 19.34
C THR A 53 -18.95 21.72 20.28
N HIS A 54 -17.78 21.20 19.82
CA HIS A 54 -16.57 21.14 20.62
C HIS A 54 -15.48 21.99 20.00
N GLN A 55 -14.83 22.79 20.84
CA GLN A 55 -13.58 23.49 20.49
C GLN A 55 -12.50 22.48 20.12
N ASP A 56 -11.62 22.87 19.22
CA ASP A 56 -10.50 22.02 18.84
C ASP A 56 -9.48 22.01 20.01
N VAL A 57 -9.34 20.86 20.64
CA VAL A 57 -8.48 20.67 21.82
C VAL A 57 -7.02 21.05 21.55
N PHE A 58 -6.58 21.01 20.29
CA PHE A 58 -5.21 21.31 19.89
C PHE A 58 -5.01 22.75 19.38
N GLU A 59 -6.05 23.59 19.36
CA GLU A 59 -5.99 24.93 18.74
C GLU A 59 -4.88 25.80 19.37
N GLU A 60 -4.82 25.84 20.69
CA GLU A 60 -3.86 26.69 21.42
C GLU A 60 -2.40 26.23 21.29
N VAL A 61 -2.16 24.93 21.20
CA VAL A 61 -0.80 24.34 21.12
C VAL A 61 -0.35 24.06 19.69
N TRP A 62 -1.24 24.22 18.72
CA TRP A 62 -0.97 23.76 17.36
C TRP A 62 0.14 24.54 16.69
N ILE A 63 0.09 25.86 16.78
CA ILE A 63 1.04 26.74 16.09
C ILE A 63 2.38 26.79 16.84
N ASP A 64 2.33 26.86 18.15
CA ASP A 64 3.53 27.10 18.96
C ASP A 64 4.30 25.82 19.31
N ASP A 65 3.61 24.70 19.56
CA ASP A 65 4.25 23.46 20.01
C ASP A 65 4.34 22.41 18.89
N VAL A 66 3.29 22.28 18.05
CA VAL A 66 3.18 21.18 17.08
C VAL A 66 3.81 21.52 15.73
N VAL A 67 3.49 22.68 15.15
CA VAL A 67 3.96 23.07 13.81
C VAL A 67 5.49 23.14 13.73
N PRO A 68 6.24 23.68 14.72
CA PRO A 68 7.69 23.71 14.66
C PRO A 68 8.32 22.31 14.62
N LEU A 69 7.76 21.35 15.35
CA LEU A 69 8.21 19.95 15.33
C LEU A 69 7.97 19.30 13.97
N LEU A 70 6.78 19.55 13.38
CA LEU A 70 6.42 19.02 12.07
C LEU A 70 7.19 19.67 10.91
N THR A 71 7.67 20.88 11.10
CA THR A 71 8.53 21.56 10.12
C THR A 71 9.93 20.97 10.14
N GLY A 72 10.41 20.50 11.30
CA GLY A 72 11.68 19.80 11.43
C GLY A 72 11.64 18.34 10.97
N ASP A 73 10.53 17.65 11.23
CA ASP A 73 10.28 16.25 10.83
C ASP A 73 8.78 16.03 10.62
N ASP A 74 8.34 15.98 9.36
CA ASP A 74 6.93 15.81 8.99
C ASP A 74 6.39 14.40 9.20
N ASP A 75 7.28 13.42 9.43
CA ASP A 75 6.91 12.00 9.62
C ASP A 75 6.71 11.60 11.09
N ILE A 76 6.80 12.55 12.04
CA ILE A 76 6.61 12.26 13.47
C ILE A 76 5.27 11.49 13.68
N PRO A 77 5.32 10.28 14.30
CA PRO A 77 4.11 9.53 14.60
C PRO A 77 3.18 10.28 15.56
N ALA A 78 1.87 10.25 15.28
CA ALA A 78 0.86 10.90 16.13
C ALA A 78 0.89 10.41 17.59
N THR A 79 1.29 9.18 17.83
CA THR A 79 1.43 8.61 19.17
C THR A 79 2.54 9.30 19.96
N LEU A 80 3.73 9.44 19.36
CA LEU A 80 4.87 10.11 20.00
C LEU A 80 4.58 11.60 20.21
N LEU A 81 3.92 12.24 19.25
CA LEU A 81 3.51 13.63 19.37
C LEU A 81 2.49 13.83 20.50
N LEU A 82 1.54 12.91 20.65
CA LEU A 82 0.58 12.97 21.77
C LEU A 82 1.28 12.77 23.12
N GLU A 83 2.20 11.80 23.21
CA GLU A 83 3.01 11.60 24.42
C GLU A 83 3.84 12.85 24.78
N TYR A 84 4.41 13.51 23.76
CA TYR A 84 5.12 14.78 23.98
C TYR A 84 4.19 15.85 24.53
N LEU A 85 3.01 16.05 23.93
CA LEU A 85 2.02 17.02 24.39
C LEU A 85 1.49 16.71 25.78
N GLN A 86 1.32 15.45 26.14
CA GLN A 86 0.93 15.03 27.49
C GLN A 86 2.00 15.38 28.54
N ARG A 87 3.28 15.29 28.18
CA ARG A 87 4.39 15.69 29.07
C ARG A 87 4.50 17.21 29.24
N GLN A 88 4.30 17.97 28.14
CA GLN A 88 4.39 19.43 28.16
C GLN A 88 3.16 20.08 28.82
N HIS A 89 2.00 19.48 28.66
CA HIS A 89 0.72 19.97 29.16
C HIS A 89 0.00 18.86 29.96
N PRO A 90 0.46 18.57 31.22
CA PRO A 90 -0.16 17.57 32.06
C PRO A 90 -1.65 17.86 32.25
N GLU A 91 -2.49 16.83 32.17
CA GLU A 91 -3.96 16.87 32.33
C GLU A 91 -4.76 17.47 31.15
N LYS A 92 -4.15 18.18 30.21
CA LYS A 92 -4.85 18.78 29.06
C LYS A 92 -5.16 17.74 27.97
N PHE A 93 -4.23 16.80 27.70
CA PHE A 93 -4.37 15.80 26.67
C PHE A 93 -4.51 14.39 27.22
N ARG A 94 -5.44 13.62 26.61
CA ARG A 94 -5.75 12.22 26.96
C ARG A 94 -5.56 11.33 25.74
N ASP A 95 -5.41 10.02 25.94
CA ASP A 95 -5.27 9.03 24.85
C ASP A 95 -6.47 9.06 23.88
N THR A 96 -7.65 9.44 24.36
CA THR A 96 -8.85 9.62 23.54
C THR A 96 -8.68 10.68 22.44
N HIS A 97 -7.74 11.64 22.62
CA HIS A 97 -7.46 12.69 21.65
C HIS A 97 -6.57 12.21 20.48
N LEU A 98 -6.01 10.99 20.53
CA LEU A 98 -5.14 10.46 19.48
C LEU A 98 -5.80 10.50 18.10
N ARG A 99 -7.06 10.11 17.99
CA ARG A 99 -7.75 10.10 16.70
C ARG A 99 -7.98 11.51 16.14
N THR A 100 -8.22 12.49 17.00
CA THR A 100 -8.34 13.89 16.61
C THR A 100 -7.01 14.44 16.12
N LEU A 101 -5.92 14.14 16.84
CA LEU A 101 -4.56 14.50 16.44
C LEU A 101 -4.18 13.89 15.09
N GLN A 102 -4.45 12.59 14.88
CA GLN A 102 -4.21 11.91 13.60
C GLN A 102 -4.92 12.59 12.42
N ARG A 103 -6.18 13.01 12.61
CA ARG A 103 -6.93 13.73 11.57
C ARG A 103 -6.33 15.09 11.27
N ARG A 104 -5.93 15.83 12.31
CA ARG A 104 -5.32 17.16 12.16
C ARG A 104 -3.96 17.09 11.49
N LEU A 105 -3.11 16.11 11.88
CA LEU A 105 -1.84 15.83 11.23
C LEU A 105 -2.02 15.46 9.75
N LYS A 106 -2.99 14.58 9.45
CA LYS A 106 -3.30 14.22 8.06
C LYS A 106 -3.69 15.45 7.24
N HIS A 107 -4.51 16.34 7.80
CA HIS A 107 -4.91 17.58 7.14
C HIS A 107 -3.72 18.53 6.95
N TRP A 108 -2.92 18.76 7.98
CA TRP A 108 -1.74 19.61 7.90
C TRP A 108 -0.74 19.10 6.86
N ARG A 109 -0.42 17.80 6.88
CA ARG A 109 0.45 17.16 5.88
C ARG A 109 -0.06 17.29 4.45
N ALA A 110 -1.36 17.34 4.27
CA ALA A 110 -1.98 17.49 2.96
C ALA A 110 -2.05 18.95 2.46
N THR A 111 -2.00 19.93 3.37
CA THR A 111 -2.24 21.37 3.02
C THR A 111 -1.03 22.27 3.25
N GLN A 112 -0.16 21.93 4.19
CA GLN A 112 0.96 22.76 4.64
C GLN A 112 2.26 21.99 4.76
N GLY A 113 2.23 20.65 4.71
CA GLY A 113 3.42 19.81 4.72
C GLY A 113 4.21 19.93 3.41
N PRO A 114 5.45 19.42 3.38
CA PRO A 114 6.25 19.39 2.17
C PRO A 114 5.52 18.65 1.05
N ASP A 115 5.77 19.06 -0.18
CA ASP A 115 5.21 18.43 -1.37
C ASP A 115 5.57 16.94 -1.37
N ARG A 116 4.55 16.11 -1.19
CA ARG A 116 4.71 14.66 -1.30
C ARG A 116 4.53 14.26 -2.75
N GLU A 117 5.45 13.43 -3.25
CA GLU A 117 5.28 12.81 -4.55
C GLU A 117 3.89 12.14 -4.64
N VAL A 118 3.12 12.54 -5.63
CA VAL A 118 1.80 11.96 -5.87
C VAL A 118 2.00 10.54 -6.38
N MET A 119 1.81 9.57 -5.52
CA MET A 119 1.81 8.17 -5.92
C MET A 119 0.48 7.84 -6.60
N PHE A 120 0.50 7.73 -7.93
CA PHE A 120 -0.64 7.22 -8.67
C PHE A 120 -0.86 5.75 -8.37
N LEU A 121 -2.12 5.37 -8.14
CA LEU A 121 -2.49 3.98 -7.96
C LEU A 121 -2.14 3.20 -9.25
N GLN A 122 -1.12 2.35 -9.18
CA GLN A 122 -0.75 1.50 -10.32
C GLN A 122 -1.81 0.43 -10.50
N LYS A 123 -2.48 0.45 -11.66
CA LYS A 123 -3.36 -0.64 -12.08
C LYS A 123 -2.48 -1.71 -12.76
N HIS A 124 -2.42 -2.87 -12.16
CA HIS A 124 -1.74 -4.03 -12.75
C HIS A 124 -2.73 -4.84 -13.57
N GLU A 125 -2.34 -5.24 -14.75
CA GLU A 125 -3.11 -6.14 -15.63
C GLU A 125 -2.78 -7.59 -15.29
N PRO A 126 -3.75 -8.52 -15.35
CA PRO A 126 -3.49 -9.94 -15.12
C PRO A 126 -2.45 -10.49 -16.10
N GLY A 127 -1.54 -11.31 -15.60
CA GLY A 127 -0.51 -11.98 -16.41
C GLY A 127 0.58 -11.09 -16.97
N ARG A 128 0.58 -9.79 -16.67
CA ARG A 128 1.55 -8.85 -17.22
C ARG A 128 2.90 -8.89 -16.52
N LEU A 129 2.95 -8.73 -15.21
CA LEU A 129 4.19 -8.45 -14.49
C LEU A 129 4.45 -9.41 -13.35
N GLY A 130 5.56 -10.12 -13.42
CA GLY A 130 6.20 -10.82 -12.31
C GLY A 130 7.32 -9.99 -11.70
N LEU A 131 7.39 -9.97 -10.39
CA LEU A 131 8.39 -9.27 -9.59
C LEU A 131 9.17 -10.28 -8.76
N SER A 132 10.49 -10.12 -8.66
CA SER A 132 11.27 -10.92 -7.71
C SER A 132 12.37 -10.12 -7.04
N ASP A 133 12.72 -10.56 -5.84
CA ASP A 133 13.82 -9.96 -5.09
C ASP A 133 14.27 -10.91 -3.98
N PHE A 134 15.49 -10.71 -3.44
CA PHE A 134 15.99 -11.40 -2.27
C PHE A 134 15.73 -10.59 -1.00
N THR A 135 15.53 -11.30 0.10
CA THR A 135 15.27 -10.64 1.37
C THR A 135 15.76 -11.46 2.56
N GLU A 136 16.15 -10.78 3.63
CA GLU A 136 16.59 -11.38 4.89
C GLU A 136 15.52 -11.24 5.98
N LEU A 137 15.43 -12.22 6.86
CA LEU A 137 14.55 -12.20 8.04
C LEU A 137 15.27 -11.55 9.25
N LYS A 138 15.72 -10.29 9.11
CA LYS A 138 16.59 -9.60 10.10
C LYS A 138 16.17 -9.67 11.57
N ARG A 139 14.91 -9.98 11.88
CA ARG A 139 14.36 -9.97 13.25
C ARG A 139 14.05 -11.37 13.79
N VAL A 140 14.45 -12.41 13.09
CA VAL A 140 14.19 -13.81 13.49
C VAL A 140 15.42 -14.62 13.16
N LYS A 141 15.99 -15.25 14.19
CA LYS A 141 17.07 -16.23 14.01
C LYS A 141 16.41 -17.58 13.83
N VAL A 142 16.66 -18.20 12.71
CA VAL A 142 16.28 -19.59 12.42
C VAL A 142 17.49 -20.46 12.72
N THR A 143 17.26 -21.58 13.39
CA THR A 143 18.31 -22.55 13.71
C THR A 143 17.99 -23.92 13.13
N ILE A 144 19.01 -24.70 12.87
CA ILE A 144 18.93 -26.11 12.51
C ILE A 144 19.70 -26.92 13.58
N ARG A 145 18.98 -27.67 14.39
CA ARG A 145 19.54 -28.40 15.52
C ARG A 145 20.37 -27.53 16.46
N GLY A 146 19.87 -26.29 16.72
CA GLY A 146 20.53 -25.31 17.57
C GLY A 146 21.57 -24.42 16.88
N GLU A 147 22.02 -24.74 15.65
CA GLU A 147 22.97 -23.95 14.91
C GLU A 147 22.29 -22.90 14.03
N GLU A 148 22.77 -21.64 14.05
CA GLU A 148 22.17 -20.54 13.30
C GLU A 148 22.27 -20.75 11.79
N LEU A 149 21.13 -20.80 11.11
CA LEU A 149 21.05 -20.89 9.66
C LEU A 149 21.11 -19.50 9.04
N ARG A 150 22.25 -19.14 8.47
CA ARG A 150 22.37 -17.93 7.65
C ARG A 150 21.80 -18.18 6.27
N HIS A 151 20.71 -17.51 5.96
CA HIS A 151 19.98 -17.70 4.69
C HIS A 151 19.29 -16.44 4.25
N ARG A 152 18.88 -16.43 2.99
CA ARG A 152 17.98 -15.45 2.38
C ARG A 152 16.73 -16.14 1.88
N LEU A 153 15.68 -15.38 1.65
CA LEU A 153 14.49 -15.83 0.93
C LEU A 153 14.47 -15.17 -0.44
N TYR A 154 14.46 -15.94 -1.50
CA TYR A 154 14.03 -15.48 -2.80
C TYR A 154 12.51 -15.39 -2.79
N HIS A 155 11.96 -14.26 -3.17
CA HIS A 155 10.54 -13.97 -3.20
C HIS A 155 10.12 -13.60 -4.61
N PHE A 156 9.32 -14.43 -5.25
CA PHE A 156 8.64 -14.13 -6.50
C PHE A 156 7.18 -13.77 -6.24
N ARG A 157 6.66 -12.79 -6.97
CA ARG A 157 5.28 -12.32 -6.86
C ARG A 157 4.73 -11.89 -8.21
N LEU A 158 3.45 -12.20 -8.49
CA LEU A 158 2.69 -11.55 -9.55
C LEU A 158 2.09 -10.22 -9.06
N ALA A 159 2.21 -9.17 -9.86
CA ALA A 159 1.78 -7.83 -9.47
C ALA A 159 0.26 -7.71 -9.32
N TYR A 160 -0.53 -8.38 -10.17
CA TYR A 160 -1.99 -8.34 -10.16
C TYR A 160 -2.60 -9.17 -9.02
N SER A 161 -2.44 -10.49 -9.04
CA SER A 161 -3.06 -11.37 -8.04
C SER A 161 -2.35 -11.33 -6.70
N GLY A 162 -1.06 -10.94 -6.70
CA GLY A 162 -0.19 -11.09 -5.56
C GLY A 162 0.18 -12.53 -5.25
N TYR A 163 0.11 -13.46 -6.24
CA TYR A 163 0.68 -14.80 -6.10
C TYR A 163 2.08 -14.71 -5.54
N CYS A 164 2.41 -15.58 -4.60
CA CYS A 164 3.67 -15.56 -3.86
C CYS A 164 4.35 -16.94 -3.96
N SER A 165 5.61 -16.96 -4.37
CA SER A 165 6.49 -18.14 -4.25
C SER A 165 7.72 -17.74 -3.46
N LEU A 166 8.12 -18.59 -2.52
CA LEU A 166 9.28 -18.38 -1.65
C LEU A 166 10.25 -19.54 -1.84
N LYS A 167 11.57 -19.23 -1.83
CA LYS A 167 12.64 -20.23 -1.82
C LYS A 167 13.69 -19.83 -0.79
N VAL A 168 14.11 -20.80 0.03
CA VAL A 168 15.25 -20.66 0.95
C VAL A 168 16.54 -20.75 0.15
N VAL A 169 17.39 -19.73 0.24
CA VAL A 169 18.70 -19.63 -0.42
C VAL A 169 19.78 -19.64 0.64
N LEU A 170 20.65 -20.66 0.58
CA LEU A 170 21.79 -20.80 1.45
C LEU A 170 23.01 -20.17 0.76
N GLY A 171 23.24 -18.91 1.00
CA GLY A 171 24.34 -18.19 0.38
C GLY A 171 23.97 -16.78 -0.05
N GLY A 172 24.76 -16.21 -0.95
CA GLY A 172 24.58 -14.85 -1.44
C GLY A 172 23.53 -14.72 -2.55
N GLU A 173 23.26 -13.50 -2.91
CA GLU A 173 22.45 -13.15 -4.08
C GLU A 173 23.29 -13.44 -5.32
N SER A 174 23.04 -14.55 -5.98
CA SER A 174 23.73 -14.96 -7.20
C SER A 174 22.75 -15.16 -8.35
N TYR A 175 23.27 -15.12 -9.58
CA TYR A 175 22.48 -15.46 -10.76
C TYR A 175 21.89 -16.88 -10.68
N ALA A 176 22.67 -17.85 -10.19
CA ALA A 176 22.20 -19.21 -10.02
C ALA A 176 21.00 -19.30 -9.07
N ALA A 177 21.06 -18.62 -7.92
CA ALA A 177 19.96 -18.54 -6.98
C ALA A 177 18.71 -17.86 -7.55
N LEU A 178 18.90 -16.79 -8.35
CA LEU A 178 17.82 -16.11 -9.08
C LEU A 178 17.18 -17.06 -10.10
N ALA A 179 17.99 -17.70 -10.94
CA ALA A 179 17.52 -18.60 -11.99
C ALA A 179 16.75 -19.80 -11.42
N GLU A 180 17.29 -20.45 -10.39
CA GLU A 180 16.62 -21.54 -9.70
C GLU A 180 15.31 -21.07 -9.01
N GLY A 181 15.33 -19.91 -8.36
CA GLY A 181 14.17 -19.35 -7.68
C GLY A 181 13.06 -19.01 -8.67
N LEU A 182 13.39 -18.39 -9.78
CA LEU A 182 12.46 -18.04 -10.84
C LEU A 182 11.87 -19.28 -11.51
N THR A 183 12.72 -20.22 -11.91
CA THR A 183 12.29 -21.51 -12.51
C THR A 183 11.32 -22.26 -11.61
N GLN A 184 11.64 -22.38 -10.31
CA GLN A 184 10.76 -23.01 -9.33
C GLN A 184 9.42 -22.25 -9.19
N ALA A 185 9.46 -20.93 -9.16
CA ALA A 185 8.25 -20.11 -9.02
C ALA A 185 7.32 -20.27 -10.23
N LEU A 186 7.86 -20.23 -11.46
CA LEU A 186 7.11 -20.40 -12.70
C LEU A 186 6.54 -21.81 -12.83
N SER A 187 7.34 -22.84 -12.51
CA SER A 187 6.89 -24.24 -12.49
C SER A 187 5.70 -24.44 -11.54
N ARG A 188 5.77 -23.91 -10.31
CA ARG A 188 4.68 -24.01 -9.34
C ARG A 188 3.45 -23.17 -9.74
N LEU A 189 3.66 -22.05 -10.41
CA LEU A 189 2.61 -21.21 -10.94
C LEU A 189 1.87 -21.91 -12.09
N GLY A 190 2.59 -22.68 -12.91
CA GLY A 190 2.09 -23.34 -14.10
C GLY A 190 1.89 -22.42 -15.28
N GLY A 191 2.72 -21.38 -15.40
CA GLY A 191 2.70 -20.41 -16.52
C GLY A 191 3.65 -19.25 -16.26
N THR A 192 3.82 -18.37 -17.27
CA THR A 192 4.77 -17.26 -17.22
C THR A 192 4.08 -15.92 -17.46
N PRO A 193 4.44 -14.85 -16.72
CA PRO A 193 3.99 -13.49 -17.00
C PRO A 193 4.66 -12.96 -18.29
N GLN A 194 4.13 -11.89 -18.85
CA GLN A 194 4.71 -11.24 -20.05
C GLN A 194 6.03 -10.55 -19.75
N GLU A 195 6.16 -9.97 -18.56
CA GLU A 195 7.33 -9.23 -18.10
C GLU A 195 7.82 -9.78 -16.77
N HIS A 196 9.14 -9.78 -16.58
CA HIS A 196 9.74 -10.07 -15.29
C HIS A 196 10.68 -8.94 -14.89
N ARG A 197 10.56 -8.50 -13.63
CA ARG A 197 11.35 -7.41 -13.06
C ARG A 197 12.05 -7.88 -11.79
N THR A 198 13.34 -7.57 -11.69
CA THR A 198 14.14 -7.83 -10.49
C THR A 198 15.16 -6.75 -10.28
N ASP A 199 15.41 -6.39 -9.02
CA ASP A 199 16.47 -5.46 -8.61
C ASP A 199 17.78 -6.22 -8.30
N SER A 200 17.66 -7.52 -8.06
CA SER A 200 18.76 -8.37 -7.56
C SER A 200 19.89 -8.58 -8.57
N VAL A 201 19.61 -8.35 -9.86
CA VAL A 201 20.67 -8.39 -10.87
C VAL A 201 21.68 -7.27 -10.60
N SER A 202 21.22 -6.08 -10.16
CA SER A 202 22.10 -4.96 -9.84
C SER A 202 22.92 -5.17 -8.55
N ALA A 203 22.39 -5.91 -7.58
CA ALA A 203 23.09 -6.19 -6.33
C ALA A 203 24.22 -7.22 -6.51
N ALA A 204 24.05 -8.18 -7.43
CA ALA A 204 25.08 -9.14 -7.78
C ALA A 204 26.32 -8.51 -8.46
N TYR A 205 26.18 -7.28 -8.99
CA TYR A 205 27.25 -6.59 -9.73
C TYR A 205 28.20 -5.76 -8.88
N ARG A 206 27.89 -5.50 -7.61
CA ARG A 206 28.63 -4.50 -6.80
C ARG A 206 30.12 -4.78 -6.65
N ASN A 207 30.55 -6.02 -6.87
CA ASN A 207 31.94 -6.46 -6.71
C ASN A 207 32.50 -7.17 -7.95
N LEU A 208 31.82 -7.05 -9.10
CA LEU A 208 32.24 -7.70 -10.35
C LEU A 208 32.85 -6.70 -11.32
N SER A 209 33.72 -7.18 -12.20
CA SER A 209 34.20 -6.41 -13.36
C SER A 209 33.03 -6.12 -14.32
N GLN A 210 33.20 -5.12 -15.18
CA GLN A 210 32.18 -4.74 -16.17
C GLN A 210 31.80 -5.92 -17.08
N ALA A 211 32.79 -6.72 -17.51
CA ALA A 211 32.59 -7.87 -18.38
C ALA A 211 31.72 -8.97 -17.69
N GLU A 212 31.95 -9.24 -16.41
CA GLU A 212 31.15 -10.21 -15.63
C GLU A 212 29.74 -9.69 -15.40
N ALA A 213 29.58 -8.39 -15.20
CA ALA A 213 28.28 -7.75 -15.06
C ALA A 213 27.44 -7.84 -16.35
N ASP A 214 28.10 -7.67 -17.50
CA ASP A 214 27.46 -7.80 -18.81
C ASP A 214 27.06 -9.26 -19.09
N ASP A 215 27.90 -10.24 -18.75
CA ASP A 215 27.61 -11.68 -18.89
C ASP A 215 26.38 -12.09 -18.07
N ILE A 216 26.29 -11.69 -16.81
CA ILE A 216 25.12 -11.99 -15.97
C ILE A 216 23.86 -11.34 -16.55
N THR A 217 23.96 -10.12 -17.09
CA THR A 217 22.83 -9.44 -17.73
C THR A 217 22.34 -10.22 -18.95
N GLU A 218 23.25 -10.72 -19.79
CA GLU A 218 22.90 -11.52 -20.97
C GLU A 218 22.30 -12.89 -20.59
N ARG A 219 22.84 -13.54 -19.56
CA ARG A 219 22.28 -14.79 -19.02
C ARG A 219 20.85 -14.56 -18.49
N TYR A 220 20.60 -13.47 -17.78
CA TYR A 220 19.25 -13.14 -17.31
C TYR A 220 18.30 -12.83 -18.47
N LYS A 221 18.74 -12.10 -19.49
CA LYS A 221 17.94 -11.88 -20.70
C LYS A 221 17.61 -13.19 -21.41
N SER A 222 18.58 -14.09 -21.53
CA SER A 222 18.41 -15.42 -22.12
C SER A 222 17.42 -16.28 -21.33
N LEU A 223 17.49 -16.25 -20.00
CA LEU A 223 16.52 -16.92 -19.12
C LEU A 223 15.11 -16.38 -19.32
N CYS A 224 14.94 -15.07 -19.34
CA CYS A 224 13.64 -14.45 -19.63
C CYS A 224 13.12 -14.84 -21.02
N LYS A 225 13.97 -14.78 -22.04
CA LYS A 225 13.64 -15.18 -23.41
C LYS A 225 13.21 -16.65 -23.49
N HIS A 226 13.89 -17.55 -22.79
CA HIS A 226 13.53 -18.97 -22.71
C HIS A 226 12.09 -19.17 -22.23
N TYR A 227 11.67 -18.39 -21.22
CA TYR A 227 10.29 -18.42 -20.69
C TYR A 227 9.32 -17.49 -21.41
N GLY A 228 9.69 -16.88 -22.54
CA GLY A 228 8.85 -15.95 -23.29
C GLY A 228 8.51 -14.64 -22.55
N MET A 229 9.33 -14.27 -21.56
CA MET A 229 9.17 -13.06 -20.78
C MET A 229 10.08 -11.94 -21.28
N LYS A 230 9.64 -10.69 -21.14
CA LYS A 230 10.46 -9.50 -21.36
C LYS A 230 11.14 -9.10 -20.03
N PRO A 231 12.47 -9.03 -19.96
CA PRO A 231 13.15 -8.51 -18.78
C PRO A 231 12.94 -7.00 -18.67
N THR A 232 12.54 -6.53 -17.50
CA THR A 232 12.41 -5.11 -17.20
C THR A 232 13.24 -4.73 -15.98
N ARG A 233 13.62 -3.47 -15.87
CA ARG A 233 14.35 -2.91 -14.72
C ARG A 233 13.55 -1.77 -14.13
N ASN A 234 13.79 -1.46 -12.86
CA ASN A 234 13.27 -0.24 -12.25
C ASN A 234 13.96 0.98 -12.84
N ASN A 235 13.21 2.04 -13.05
CA ASN A 235 13.80 3.31 -13.41
C ASN A 235 14.62 3.85 -12.23
N ARG A 236 15.86 4.28 -12.48
CA ARG A 236 16.71 4.91 -11.45
C ARG A 236 15.96 6.14 -10.89
N GLY A 237 15.82 6.21 -9.57
CA GLY A 237 15.15 7.33 -8.89
C GLY A 237 13.64 7.20 -8.69
N CYS A 238 12.98 6.19 -9.28
CA CYS A 238 11.55 5.96 -9.11
C CYS A 238 11.29 4.89 -8.04
N GLY A 239 11.48 5.23 -6.77
CA GLY A 239 11.26 4.33 -5.62
C GLY A 239 9.84 3.75 -5.56
N HIS A 240 8.85 4.45 -6.13
CA HIS A 240 7.45 3.98 -6.13
C HIS A 240 7.19 2.81 -7.09
N GLU A 241 8.03 2.56 -8.07
CA GLU A 241 7.90 1.37 -8.93
C GLU A 241 8.17 0.08 -8.14
N ASN A 242 8.96 0.17 -7.06
CA ASN A 242 9.25 -0.91 -6.11
C ASN A 242 8.31 -0.96 -4.91
N GLY A 243 7.53 0.08 -4.65
CA GLY A 243 6.66 0.16 -3.46
C GLY A 243 5.72 -1.05 -3.30
N SER A 244 5.31 -1.67 -4.41
CA SER A 244 4.49 -2.89 -4.40
C SER A 244 5.28 -4.10 -3.89
N ILE A 245 6.55 -4.28 -4.28
CA ILE A 245 7.35 -5.43 -3.83
C ILE A 245 7.87 -5.21 -2.40
N GLU A 246 8.28 -3.98 -2.06
CA GLU A 246 8.74 -3.62 -0.72
C GLU A 246 7.63 -3.77 0.33
N SER A 247 6.43 -3.27 0.04
CA SER A 247 5.24 -3.48 0.87
C SER A 247 4.92 -4.98 1.02
N SER A 248 5.04 -5.74 -0.08
CA SER A 248 4.84 -7.19 -0.08
C SER A 248 5.87 -7.92 0.78
N HIS A 249 7.16 -7.50 0.74
CA HIS A 249 8.20 -8.03 1.61
C HIS A 249 7.85 -7.83 3.09
N GLY A 250 7.37 -6.65 3.46
CA GLY A 250 6.91 -6.37 4.81
C GLY A 250 5.80 -7.31 5.27
N HIS A 251 4.80 -7.53 4.42
CA HIS A 251 3.71 -8.47 4.68
C HIS A 251 4.18 -9.92 4.76
N MET A 252 5.00 -10.36 3.83
CA MET A 252 5.55 -11.72 3.80
C MET A 252 6.40 -11.98 5.05
N LYS A 253 7.35 -11.09 5.38
CA LYS A 253 8.18 -11.19 6.60
C LYS A 253 7.35 -11.26 7.88
N ARG A 254 6.27 -10.48 7.95
CA ARG A 254 5.33 -10.53 9.08
C ARG A 254 4.63 -11.88 9.17
N ARG A 255 4.17 -12.44 8.04
CA ARG A 255 3.53 -13.76 7.98
C ARG A 255 4.49 -14.87 8.42
N VAL A 256 5.73 -14.88 7.93
CA VAL A 256 6.75 -15.86 8.33
C VAL A 256 7.01 -15.76 9.84
N ARG A 257 7.22 -14.55 10.37
CA ARG A 257 7.43 -14.35 11.81
C ARG A 257 6.26 -14.82 12.66
N THR A 258 5.04 -14.51 12.24
CA THR A 258 3.84 -14.95 12.95
C THR A 258 3.71 -16.46 12.92
N ALA A 259 3.96 -17.10 11.76
CA ALA A 259 3.92 -18.54 11.63
C ALA A 259 4.97 -19.25 12.51
N LEU A 260 6.20 -18.70 12.60
CA LEU A 260 7.23 -19.19 13.52
C LEU A 260 6.82 -19.06 14.99
N LYS A 261 6.23 -17.92 15.36
CA LYS A 261 5.70 -17.73 16.72
C LYS A 261 4.59 -18.73 17.05
N LEU A 262 3.67 -18.98 16.13
CA LEU A 262 2.58 -19.93 16.33
C LEU A 262 3.09 -21.39 16.36
N ARG A 263 4.19 -21.70 15.68
CA ARG A 263 4.87 -23.00 15.78
C ARG A 263 5.53 -23.18 17.16
N GLY A 264 5.82 -22.12 17.89
CA GLY A 264 6.46 -22.16 19.20
C GLY A 264 7.99 -22.35 19.18
N SER A 265 8.59 -22.54 18.00
CA SER A 265 10.04 -22.74 17.87
C SER A 265 10.53 -22.18 16.54
N THR A 266 11.76 -21.63 16.55
CA THR A 266 12.51 -21.23 15.34
C THR A 266 13.58 -22.25 14.94
N ASP A 267 13.69 -23.36 15.71
CA ASP A 267 14.60 -24.46 15.44
C ASP A 267 13.93 -25.55 14.59
N PHE A 268 14.68 -26.14 13.66
CA PHE A 268 14.25 -27.19 12.76
C PHE A 268 15.24 -28.36 12.77
N ASP A 269 14.76 -29.56 12.50
CA ASP A 269 15.62 -30.76 12.45
C ASP A 269 16.49 -30.76 11.19
N SER A 270 16.02 -30.19 10.11
CA SER A 270 16.74 -30.08 8.84
C SER A 270 16.41 -28.80 8.07
N VAL A 271 17.29 -28.48 7.11
CA VAL A 271 17.03 -27.38 6.17
C VAL A 271 15.78 -27.66 5.33
N ASP A 272 15.51 -28.93 5.03
CA ASP A 272 14.34 -29.32 4.24
C ASP A 272 13.04 -29.14 5.03
N ASP A 273 13.02 -29.38 6.33
CA ASP A 273 11.87 -29.06 7.18
C ASP A 273 11.58 -27.56 7.19
N TYR A 274 12.64 -26.77 7.26
CA TYR A 274 12.48 -25.32 7.13
C TYR A 274 11.97 -24.89 5.76
N ARG A 275 12.43 -25.51 4.68
CA ARG A 275 11.92 -25.28 3.31
C ARG A 275 10.44 -25.63 3.19
N ILE A 276 10.03 -26.77 3.72
CA ILE A 276 8.62 -27.21 3.77
C ILE A 276 7.77 -26.20 4.55
N PHE A 277 8.27 -25.72 5.68
CA PHE A 277 7.60 -24.69 6.48
C PHE A 277 7.41 -23.37 5.67
N ILE A 278 8.45 -22.86 5.02
CA ILE A 278 8.39 -21.66 4.18
C ILE A 278 7.41 -21.84 3.02
N ASP A 279 7.40 -22.99 2.38
CA ASP A 279 6.42 -23.35 1.36
C ASP A 279 4.98 -23.36 1.90
N GLY A 280 4.79 -23.84 3.13
CA GLY A 280 3.51 -23.80 3.83
C GLY A 280 3.00 -22.35 4.02
N VAL A 281 3.90 -21.43 4.40
CA VAL A 281 3.58 -20.01 4.54
C VAL A 281 3.18 -19.40 3.19
N ALA A 282 3.93 -19.69 2.12
CA ALA A 282 3.61 -19.22 0.77
C ALA A 282 2.22 -19.72 0.30
N ARG A 283 1.94 -21.01 0.51
CA ARG A 283 0.61 -21.60 0.22
C ARG A 283 -0.52 -20.92 1.00
N ALA A 284 -0.30 -20.63 2.28
CA ALA A 284 -1.30 -19.92 3.10
C ALA A 284 -1.56 -18.49 2.60
N ILE A 285 -0.52 -17.78 2.12
CA ILE A 285 -0.66 -16.47 1.48
C ILE A 285 -1.50 -16.59 0.21
N ASN A 286 -1.22 -17.57 -0.63
CA ASN A 286 -1.90 -17.78 -1.90
C ASN A 286 -3.36 -18.21 -1.73
N LYS A 287 -3.66 -19.01 -0.70
CA LYS A 287 -5.04 -19.43 -0.39
C LYS A 287 -5.98 -18.25 -0.20
N ALA A 288 -5.53 -17.20 0.48
CA ALA A 288 -6.31 -15.99 0.70
C ALA A 288 -6.56 -15.15 -0.58
N ARG A 289 -5.85 -15.47 -1.68
CA ARG A 289 -5.91 -14.76 -2.97
C ARG A 289 -6.34 -15.65 -4.14
N ARG A 290 -6.90 -16.83 -3.82
CA ARG A 290 -7.18 -17.91 -4.76
C ARG A 290 -7.91 -17.44 -6.02
N ASP A 291 -8.97 -16.66 -5.86
CA ASP A 291 -9.83 -16.27 -6.99
C ASP A 291 -9.08 -15.38 -7.99
N LYS A 292 -8.34 -14.37 -7.50
CA LYS A 292 -7.48 -13.53 -8.34
C LYS A 292 -6.35 -14.32 -9.00
N ILE A 293 -5.78 -15.30 -8.29
CA ILE A 293 -4.74 -16.17 -8.85
C ILE A 293 -5.32 -17.05 -9.96
N LEU A 294 -6.50 -17.60 -9.79
CA LEU A 294 -7.17 -18.39 -10.81
C LEU A 294 -7.56 -17.56 -12.04
N GLU A 295 -8.00 -16.32 -11.84
CA GLU A 295 -8.24 -15.37 -12.91
C GLU A 295 -6.96 -15.10 -13.72
N GLU A 296 -5.87 -14.77 -13.02
CA GLU A 296 -4.58 -14.46 -13.65
C GLU A 296 -3.98 -15.66 -14.38
N LYS A 297 -4.11 -16.87 -13.84
CA LYS A 297 -3.63 -18.10 -14.48
C LYS A 297 -4.21 -18.35 -15.86
N ARG A 298 -5.40 -17.84 -16.17
CA ARG A 298 -6.06 -18.02 -17.48
C ARG A 298 -5.37 -17.23 -18.59
N VAL A 299 -4.59 -16.22 -18.26
CA VAL A 299 -3.92 -15.32 -19.21
C VAL A 299 -2.40 -15.44 -19.19
N LEU A 300 -1.84 -16.29 -18.30
CA LEU A 300 -0.42 -16.64 -18.34
C LEU A 300 -0.09 -17.44 -19.61
N ARG A 301 1.15 -17.36 -20.05
CA ARG A 301 1.70 -18.10 -21.18
C ARG A 301 2.19 -19.48 -20.78
#